data_b4e449c08a35d8e0b8afa170fadcccee
#
_entry.id   b4e449c08a35d8e0b8afa170fadcccee
#
_cell.length_a   1.000
_cell.length_b   1.000
_cell.length_c   1.000
_cell.angle_alpha   90.00
_cell.angle_beta   90.00
_cell.angle_gamma   90.00
#
_symmetry.space_group_name_H-M   'P 1'
#
loop_
_entity.id
_entity.type
_entity.pdbx_description
1 polymer ?
#
loop_
_entity_poly.entity_id
_entity_poly.type
_entity_poly.pdbx_seq_one_letter_code
_entity_poly.pdbx_strand_id
1 'polypeptide(L)'
;GSEMCIRDRCYVTLHVGLGTFRPVKAEDISEHEMHSEYCIIPEETARIINETKRNGGRVICVGTTSCRTVESFAAEDGTLKESAGWTSIFIYPGYRFKVLDALITNFHLPQSTLIMLVSALAGREHVLAAYEEAVKERYRFFSFGDAMFIGDQIPNLSEG
;
A
#
# COMPACT_ATOMS: atom_id res chain seq x y z
N GLY A 1 4.76 25.03 -10.25
CA GLY A 1 4.20 23.75 -9.92
C GLY A 1 2.70 23.78 -10.20
N SER A 2 2.25 22.95 -11.08
CA SER A 2 0.90 23.04 -11.61
C SER A 2 -0.18 22.77 -10.55
N GLU A 3 -1.28 23.51 -10.61
CA GLU A 3 -2.49 23.26 -9.81
C GLU A 3 -3.01 21.82 -9.97
N MET A 4 -2.68 21.12 -11.03
CA MET A 4 -3.00 19.71 -11.24
C MET A 4 -2.44 18.80 -10.14
N CYS A 5 -1.19 19.01 -9.71
CA CYS A 5 -0.60 18.19 -8.65
C CYS A 5 -1.28 18.34 -7.28
N ILE A 6 -2.01 19.42 -7.04
CA ILE A 6 -2.70 19.68 -5.77
C ILE A 6 -4.09 19.02 -5.79
N ARG A 7 -4.75 18.94 -6.93
CA ARG A 7 -6.08 18.33 -7.08
C ARG A 7 -6.06 16.80 -7.08
N ASP A 8 -4.91 16.21 -7.42
CA ASP A 8 -4.76 14.76 -7.54
C ASP A 8 -4.27 14.09 -6.25
N ARG A 9 -4.20 14.84 -5.14
CA ARG A 9 -3.77 14.32 -3.85
C ARG A 9 -4.90 14.37 -2.83
N CYS A 10 -5.05 13.27 -2.11
CA CYS A 10 -5.89 13.20 -0.93
C CYS A 10 -5.16 12.47 0.20
N TYR A 11 -5.64 12.64 1.41
CA TYR A 11 -4.94 12.19 2.60
C TYR A 11 -5.81 11.28 3.44
N VAL A 12 -5.17 10.29 4.03
CA VAL A 12 -5.72 9.43 5.07
C VAL A 12 -4.81 9.46 6.28
N THR A 13 -5.33 9.09 7.44
CA THR A 13 -4.54 8.99 8.67
C THR A 13 -4.60 7.56 9.21
N LEU A 14 -3.46 7.06 9.65
CA LEU A 14 -3.36 5.83 10.42
C LEU A 14 -2.37 6.08 11.57
N HIS A 15 -2.82 5.80 12.78
CA HIS A 15 -1.97 5.85 13.97
C HIS A 15 -1.22 4.53 14.08
N VAL A 16 0.02 4.52 13.62
CA VAL A 16 0.85 3.32 13.54
C VAL A 16 1.30 2.87 14.92
N GLY A 17 0.99 1.63 15.28
CA GLY A 17 1.47 0.99 16.51
C GLY A 17 2.87 0.38 16.32
N LEU A 18 3.59 0.22 17.42
CA LEU A 18 4.94 -0.41 17.43
C LEU A 18 4.95 -1.84 16.87
N GLY A 19 3.80 -2.54 16.94
CA GLY A 19 3.65 -3.91 16.46
C GLY A 19 3.84 -4.08 14.94
N THR A 20 3.55 -3.04 14.15
CA THR A 20 3.65 -3.07 12.68
C THR A 20 5.08 -3.33 12.17
N PHE A 21 6.08 -2.95 12.94
CA PHE A 21 7.49 -3.12 12.57
C PHE A 21 8.14 -4.36 13.17
N ARG A 22 7.37 -5.21 13.89
CA ARG A 22 7.90 -6.45 14.46
C ARG A 22 7.94 -7.56 13.40
N PRO A 23 8.95 -8.45 13.44
CA PRO A 23 8.99 -9.62 12.59
C PRO A 23 7.78 -10.55 12.87
N VAL A 24 7.31 -11.20 11.81
CA VAL A 24 6.30 -12.27 11.91
C VAL A 24 6.95 -13.46 12.61
N LYS A 25 6.38 -13.91 13.73
CA LYS A 25 6.89 -15.04 14.51
C LYS A 25 6.09 -16.34 14.31
N ALA A 26 4.93 -16.25 13.67
CA ALA A 26 4.10 -17.41 13.40
C ALA A 26 4.71 -18.27 12.28
N GLU A 27 4.72 -19.57 12.43
CA GLU A 27 5.12 -20.51 11.38
C GLU A 27 4.12 -20.51 10.23
N ASP A 28 2.84 -20.34 10.54
CA ASP A 28 1.77 -20.13 9.57
C ASP A 28 1.36 -18.65 9.57
N ILE A 29 1.42 -18.03 8.38
CA ILE A 29 1.07 -16.63 8.18
C ILE A 29 -0.39 -16.35 8.56
N SER A 30 -1.29 -17.31 8.35
CA SER A 30 -2.71 -17.18 8.69
C SER A 30 -2.99 -17.07 10.19
N GLU A 31 -2.06 -17.52 11.02
CA GLU A 31 -2.14 -17.44 12.49
C GLU A 31 -1.55 -16.14 13.05
N HIS A 32 -0.98 -15.27 12.20
CA HIS A 32 -0.41 -14.02 12.67
C HIS A 32 -1.51 -13.02 13.04
N GLU A 33 -1.54 -12.62 14.31
CA GLU A 33 -2.42 -11.56 14.79
C GLU A 33 -1.78 -10.19 14.59
N MET A 34 -2.48 -9.32 13.82
CA MET A 34 -2.09 -7.92 13.65
C MET A 34 -2.58 -7.08 14.83
N HIS A 35 -1.72 -6.17 15.30
CA HIS A 35 -2.14 -5.14 16.25
C HIS A 35 -3.17 -4.21 15.62
N SER A 36 -4.17 -3.83 16.44
CA SER A 36 -5.16 -2.83 16.01
C SER A 36 -4.53 -1.45 15.94
N GLU A 37 -4.84 -0.74 14.87
CA GLU A 37 -4.41 0.63 14.60
C GLU A 37 -5.62 1.49 14.22
N TYR A 38 -5.62 2.74 14.65
CA TYR A 38 -6.74 3.64 14.38
C TYR A 38 -6.56 4.38 13.07
N CYS A 39 -7.55 4.29 12.19
CA CYS A 39 -7.55 4.91 10.87
C CYS A 39 -8.63 5.97 10.73
N ILE A 40 -8.37 6.96 9.85
CA ILE A 40 -9.33 7.99 9.47
C ILE A 40 -9.27 8.18 7.96
N ILE A 41 -10.42 8.12 7.31
CA ILE A 41 -10.63 8.50 5.91
C ILE A 41 -11.60 9.68 5.88
N PRO A 42 -11.13 10.90 5.55
CA PRO A 42 -12.01 12.05 5.39
C PRO A 42 -13.02 11.86 4.26
N GLU A 43 -14.18 12.50 4.36
CA GLU A 43 -15.23 12.47 3.32
C GLU A 43 -14.69 12.91 1.96
N GLU A 44 -13.90 13.97 1.91
CA GLU A 44 -13.30 14.46 0.67
C GLU A 44 -12.40 13.43 0.01
N THR A 45 -11.57 12.73 0.80
CA THR A 45 -10.71 11.65 0.31
C THR A 45 -11.53 10.51 -0.28
N ALA A 46 -12.57 10.06 0.42
CA ALA A 46 -13.46 9.01 -0.07
C ALA A 46 -14.12 9.42 -1.40
N ARG A 47 -14.60 10.66 -1.49
CA ARG A 47 -15.22 11.21 -2.71
C ARG A 47 -14.22 11.22 -3.88
N ILE A 48 -13.00 11.74 -3.67
CA ILE A 48 -11.97 11.82 -4.72
C ILE A 48 -11.61 10.42 -5.23
N ILE A 49 -11.39 9.46 -4.34
CA ILE A 49 -11.06 8.08 -4.72
C ILE A 49 -12.20 7.45 -5.53
N ASN A 50 -13.45 7.58 -5.06
CA ASN A 50 -14.61 7.04 -5.78
C ASN A 50 -14.80 7.67 -7.17
N GLU A 51 -14.62 8.99 -7.29
CA GLU A 51 -14.69 9.70 -8.57
C GLU A 51 -13.59 9.24 -9.52
N THR A 52 -12.36 9.10 -9.00
CA THR A 52 -11.21 8.62 -9.77
C THR A 52 -11.49 7.23 -10.37
N LYS A 53 -11.98 6.30 -9.55
CA LYS A 53 -12.32 4.94 -10.00
C LYS A 53 -13.45 4.94 -11.04
N ARG A 54 -14.51 5.71 -10.82
CA ARG A 54 -15.63 5.84 -11.76
C ARG A 54 -15.21 6.38 -13.12
N ASN A 55 -14.22 7.26 -13.15
CA ASN A 55 -13.70 7.87 -14.37
C ASN A 55 -12.58 7.04 -15.04
N GLY A 56 -12.33 5.81 -14.57
CA GLY A 56 -11.29 4.94 -15.10
C GLY A 56 -9.86 5.37 -14.74
N GLY A 57 -9.71 6.24 -13.75
CA GLY A 57 -8.42 6.63 -13.21
C GLY A 57 -7.85 5.59 -12.25
N ARG A 58 -6.59 5.80 -11.85
CA ARG A 58 -5.86 4.90 -10.94
C ARG A 58 -5.69 5.52 -9.56
N VAL A 59 -5.80 4.69 -8.53
CA VAL A 59 -5.51 5.04 -7.15
C VAL A 59 -4.12 4.54 -6.77
N ILE A 60 -3.21 5.47 -6.56
CA ILE A 60 -1.82 5.20 -6.20
C ILE A 60 -1.63 5.55 -4.74
N CYS A 61 -1.41 4.57 -3.90
CA CYS A 61 -1.09 4.80 -2.49
C CYS A 61 0.41 5.11 -2.31
N VAL A 62 0.70 6.09 -1.48
CA VAL A 62 2.06 6.39 -1.04
C VAL A 62 2.20 5.92 0.40
N GLY A 63 3.00 4.89 0.60
CA GLY A 63 3.20 4.19 1.87
C GLY A 63 2.20 3.06 2.10
N THR A 64 2.67 2.01 2.76
CA THR A 64 1.85 0.86 3.17
C THR A 64 0.75 1.26 4.15
N THR A 65 0.94 2.33 4.91
CA THR A 65 -0.04 2.94 5.80
C THR A 65 -1.28 3.39 5.04
N SER A 66 -1.10 4.15 3.94
CA SER A 66 -2.22 4.59 3.08
C SER A 66 -2.95 3.40 2.47
N CYS A 67 -2.21 2.43 1.97
CA CYS A 67 -2.77 1.19 1.41
C CYS A 67 -3.65 0.46 2.43
N ARG A 68 -3.12 0.19 3.63
CA ARG A 68 -3.87 -0.51 4.68
C ARG A 68 -5.11 0.27 5.12
N THR A 69 -5.03 1.59 5.17
CA THR A 69 -6.17 2.43 5.55
C THR A 69 -7.30 2.34 4.53
N VAL A 70 -7.02 2.54 3.24
CA VAL A 70 -8.08 2.51 2.22
C VAL A 70 -8.66 1.11 2.03
N GLU A 71 -7.84 0.06 2.08
CA GLU A 71 -8.30 -1.32 1.95
C GLU A 71 -9.14 -1.79 3.15
N SER A 72 -8.87 -1.26 4.36
CA SER A 72 -9.61 -1.63 5.59
C SER A 72 -11.07 -1.22 5.55
N PHE A 73 -11.39 -0.10 4.93
CA PHE A 73 -12.74 0.49 4.94
C PHE A 73 -13.44 0.41 3.59
N ALA A 74 -12.81 -0.20 2.60
CA ALA A 74 -13.40 -0.40 1.29
C ALA A 74 -14.55 -1.43 1.34
N ALA A 75 -15.66 -1.09 0.70
CA ALA A 75 -16.71 -2.06 0.41
C ALA A 75 -16.23 -3.10 -0.62
N GLU A 76 -16.96 -4.17 -0.80
CA GLU A 76 -16.59 -5.24 -1.75
C GLU A 76 -16.51 -4.76 -3.21
N ASP A 77 -17.24 -3.71 -3.55
CA ASP A 77 -17.20 -3.07 -4.87
C ASP A 77 -16.07 -2.03 -5.02
N GLY A 78 -15.25 -1.85 -3.98
CA GLY A 78 -14.14 -0.89 -3.94
C GLY A 78 -14.54 0.54 -3.59
N THR A 79 -15.80 0.81 -3.25
CA THR A 79 -16.24 2.14 -2.83
C THR A 79 -15.81 2.44 -1.40
N LEU A 80 -15.55 3.72 -1.14
CA LEU A 80 -15.19 4.25 0.18
C LEU A 80 -16.24 5.24 0.67
N LYS A 81 -16.35 5.32 2.00
CA LYS A 81 -17.12 6.35 2.72
C LYS A 81 -16.20 7.05 3.71
N GLU A 82 -16.60 8.23 4.17
CA GLU A 82 -16.03 8.81 5.38
C GLU A 82 -16.03 7.74 6.48
N SER A 83 -14.87 7.48 7.06
CA SER A 83 -14.70 6.39 8.00
C SER A 83 -13.65 6.75 9.05
N ALA A 84 -13.89 6.33 10.27
CA ALA A 84 -12.93 6.38 11.35
C ALA A 84 -13.12 5.16 12.25
N GLY A 85 -12.06 4.47 12.58
CA GLY A 85 -12.14 3.27 13.40
C GLY A 85 -10.86 2.47 13.48
N TRP A 86 -10.93 1.40 14.23
CA TRP A 86 -9.83 0.48 14.41
C TRP A 86 -9.77 -0.55 13.28
N THR A 87 -8.55 -0.88 12.84
CA THR A 87 -8.29 -1.94 11.90
C THR A 87 -7.16 -2.85 12.39
N SER A 88 -7.29 -4.12 12.11
CA SER A 88 -6.23 -5.12 12.26
C SER A 88 -5.95 -5.82 10.94
N ILE A 89 -6.16 -5.11 9.82
CA ILE A 89 -5.99 -5.69 8.50
C ILE A 89 -4.58 -6.26 8.31
N PHE A 90 -4.54 -7.51 7.87
CA PHE A 90 -3.32 -8.20 7.49
C PHE A 90 -3.39 -8.57 6.01
N ILE A 91 -2.58 -7.91 5.20
CA ILE A 91 -2.51 -8.13 3.76
C ILE A 91 -1.32 -9.03 3.47
N TYR A 92 -1.58 -10.20 2.89
CA TYR A 92 -0.58 -11.20 2.52
C TYR A 92 -0.95 -11.85 1.17
N PRO A 93 -0.07 -12.61 0.54
CA PRO A 93 -0.33 -13.22 -0.77
C PRO A 93 -1.65 -13.98 -0.82
N GLY A 94 -2.47 -13.68 -1.83
CA GLY A 94 -3.84 -14.14 -1.96
C GLY A 94 -4.90 -13.07 -1.63
N TYR A 95 -4.51 -11.95 -1.01
CA TYR A 95 -5.41 -10.83 -0.76
C TYR A 95 -5.84 -10.18 -2.09
N ARG A 96 -7.14 -9.89 -2.22
CA ARG A 96 -7.70 -9.16 -3.37
C ARG A 96 -7.85 -7.69 -3.02
N PHE A 97 -7.03 -6.86 -3.64
CA PHE A 97 -7.13 -5.41 -3.49
C PHE A 97 -8.43 -4.89 -4.11
N LYS A 98 -9.11 -3.98 -3.39
CA LYS A 98 -10.41 -3.42 -3.77
C LYS A 98 -10.28 -2.01 -4.33
N VAL A 99 -9.36 -1.22 -3.80
CA VAL A 99 -9.20 0.20 -4.10
C VAL A 99 -7.89 0.49 -4.81
N LEU A 100 -6.81 -0.05 -4.29
CA LEU A 100 -5.44 0.24 -4.72
C LEU A 100 -5.16 -0.31 -6.13
N ASP A 101 -4.58 0.52 -6.98
CA ASP A 101 -4.08 0.12 -8.31
C ASP A 101 -2.54 0.09 -8.36
N ALA A 102 -1.89 0.94 -7.56
CA ALA A 102 -0.43 0.97 -7.44
C ALA A 102 0.03 1.46 -6.08
N LEU A 103 1.26 1.13 -5.72
CA LEU A 103 1.87 1.46 -4.43
C LEU A 103 3.27 2.04 -4.63
N ILE A 104 3.55 3.15 -3.95
CA ILE A 104 4.89 3.66 -3.74
C ILE A 104 5.27 3.36 -2.29
N THR A 105 6.36 2.65 -2.06
CA THR A 105 6.79 2.28 -0.72
C THR A 105 8.30 2.11 -0.62
N ASN A 106 8.82 2.16 0.61
CA ASN A 106 10.21 1.85 0.89
C ASN A 106 10.51 0.35 0.75
N PHE A 107 11.79 0.00 0.80
CA PHE A 107 12.21 -1.38 0.99
C PHE A 107 12.06 -1.78 2.47
N HIS A 108 11.45 -2.91 2.72
CA HIS A 108 11.09 -3.39 4.07
C HIS A 108 12.02 -4.51 4.56
N LEU A 109 11.98 -4.76 5.87
CA LEU A 109 12.69 -5.88 6.48
C LEU A 109 12.17 -7.23 5.96
N PRO A 110 13.07 -8.21 5.77
CA PRO A 110 12.66 -9.60 5.57
C PRO A 110 11.74 -10.07 6.70
N GLN A 111 10.80 -10.95 6.39
CA GLN A 111 9.83 -11.53 7.35
C GLN A 111 8.94 -10.50 8.07
N SER A 112 8.84 -9.27 7.57
CA SER A 112 7.91 -8.28 8.08
C SER A 112 6.52 -8.43 7.45
N THR A 113 5.48 -7.94 8.15
CA THR A 113 4.12 -7.87 7.59
C THR A 113 4.06 -6.96 6.36
N LEU A 114 4.96 -5.99 6.25
CA LEU A 114 5.01 -5.06 5.14
C LEU A 114 5.54 -5.70 3.85
N ILE A 115 6.51 -6.62 3.93
CA ILE A 115 6.95 -7.37 2.75
C ILE A 115 5.87 -8.35 2.28
N MET A 116 5.03 -8.85 3.19
CA MET A 116 3.87 -9.67 2.84
C MET A 116 2.85 -8.88 2.02
N LEU A 117 2.54 -7.64 2.42
CA LEU A 117 1.66 -6.73 1.69
C LEU A 117 2.21 -6.45 0.28
N VAL A 118 3.49 -6.13 0.17
CA VAL A 118 4.14 -5.89 -1.12
C VAL A 118 4.10 -7.14 -2.00
N SER A 119 4.32 -8.31 -1.42
CA SER A 119 4.24 -9.60 -2.12
C SER A 119 2.81 -9.95 -2.55
N ALA A 120 1.80 -9.52 -1.79
CA ALA A 120 0.40 -9.68 -2.20
C ALA A 120 0.06 -8.88 -3.47
N LEU A 121 0.69 -7.71 -3.64
CA LEU A 121 0.45 -6.83 -4.79
C LEU A 121 1.27 -7.25 -6.02
N ALA A 122 2.57 -7.50 -5.87
CA ALA A 122 3.49 -7.72 -6.97
C ALA A 122 3.77 -9.20 -7.27
N GLY A 123 3.40 -10.10 -6.36
CA GLY A 123 3.86 -11.48 -6.37
C GLY A 123 5.21 -11.66 -5.68
N ARG A 124 5.36 -12.75 -4.94
CA ARG A 124 6.54 -13.03 -4.12
C ARG A 124 7.83 -13.06 -4.93
N GLU A 125 7.82 -13.71 -6.10
CA GLU A 125 9.01 -13.87 -6.94
C GLU A 125 9.51 -12.53 -7.47
N HIS A 126 8.62 -11.66 -7.93
CA HIS A 126 8.97 -10.32 -8.40
C HIS A 126 9.54 -9.46 -7.28
N VAL A 127 8.96 -9.54 -6.08
CA VAL A 127 9.47 -8.81 -4.92
C VAL A 127 10.87 -9.28 -4.55
N LEU A 128 11.11 -10.58 -4.48
CA LEU A 128 12.43 -11.13 -4.16
C LEU A 128 13.47 -10.68 -5.19
N ALA A 129 13.16 -10.79 -6.49
CA ALA A 129 14.06 -10.35 -7.55
C ALA A 129 14.37 -8.85 -7.46
N ALA A 130 13.37 -8.00 -7.20
CA ALA A 130 13.56 -6.57 -7.00
C ALA A 130 14.45 -6.26 -5.78
N TYR A 131 14.28 -7.00 -4.69
CA TYR A 131 15.10 -6.85 -3.48
C TYR A 131 16.55 -7.30 -3.71
N GLU A 132 16.76 -8.40 -4.43
CA GLU A 132 18.11 -8.85 -4.81
C GLU A 132 18.83 -7.79 -5.66
N GLU A 133 18.14 -7.21 -6.64
CA GLU A 133 18.69 -6.15 -7.47
C GLU A 133 18.96 -4.88 -6.65
N ALA A 134 18.06 -4.50 -5.75
CA ALA A 134 18.24 -3.36 -4.84
C ALA A 134 19.46 -3.51 -3.94
N VAL A 135 19.71 -4.72 -3.42
CA VAL A 135 20.91 -5.01 -2.62
C VAL A 135 22.18 -4.91 -3.47
N LYS A 136 22.16 -5.49 -4.67
CA LYS A 136 23.28 -5.46 -5.62
C LYS A 136 23.64 -4.03 -6.02
N GLU A 137 22.64 -3.21 -6.31
CA GLU A 137 22.79 -1.80 -6.70
C GLU A 137 22.94 -0.85 -5.47
N ARG A 138 23.00 -1.41 -4.24
CA ARG A 138 23.22 -0.67 -2.98
C ARG A 138 22.14 0.36 -2.69
N TYR A 139 20.89 0.06 -2.98
CA TYR A 139 19.74 0.87 -2.58
C TYR A 139 19.63 0.92 -1.06
N ARG A 140 19.16 2.05 -0.57
CA ARG A 140 18.98 2.30 0.86
C ARG A 140 17.62 1.79 1.29
N PHE A 141 17.62 0.93 2.29
CA PHE A 141 16.42 0.30 2.81
C PHE A 141 15.77 1.17 3.90
N PHE A 142 14.56 0.83 4.30
CA PHE A 142 13.72 1.49 5.30
C PHE A 142 13.39 2.94 4.91
N SER A 143 13.56 3.88 5.84
CA SER A 143 13.29 5.31 5.66
C SER A 143 14.48 6.11 5.15
N PHE A 144 15.51 5.46 4.61
CA PHE A 144 16.76 6.13 4.22
C PHE A 144 16.77 6.69 2.80
N GLY A 145 15.65 6.67 2.10
CA GLY A 145 15.42 7.51 0.92
C GLY A 145 15.13 6.81 -0.39
N ASP A 146 15.42 5.52 -0.54
CA ASP A 146 15.07 4.79 -1.75
C ASP A 146 13.70 4.13 -1.60
N ALA A 147 12.97 4.02 -2.72
CA ALA A 147 11.61 3.50 -2.73
C ALA A 147 11.34 2.68 -4.00
N MET A 148 10.31 1.85 -3.93
CA MET A 148 9.77 1.08 -5.05
C MET A 148 8.46 1.69 -5.51
N PHE A 149 8.22 1.64 -6.82
CA PHE A 149 6.89 1.76 -7.40
C PHE A 149 6.41 0.38 -7.85
N ILE A 150 5.23 -0.01 -7.42
CA ILE A 150 4.61 -1.29 -7.71
C ILE A 150 3.24 -1.03 -8.32
N GLY A 151 3.02 -1.48 -9.54
CA GLY A 151 1.74 -1.31 -10.23
C GLY A 151 1.71 -2.09 -11.53
N ASP A 152 0.51 -2.33 -12.05
CA ASP A 152 0.34 -2.94 -13.35
C ASP A 152 0.85 -1.99 -14.43
N GLN A 153 1.74 -2.51 -15.26
CA GLN A 153 2.32 -1.96 -16.48
C GLN A 153 2.40 -0.42 -16.54
N ILE A 154 3.60 0.10 -16.33
CA ILE A 154 3.96 1.40 -16.90
C ILE A 154 3.84 1.21 -18.42
N PRO A 155 2.97 1.97 -19.13
CA PRO A 155 3.01 1.99 -20.59
C PRO A 155 4.45 2.27 -21.00
N ASN A 156 5.01 1.43 -21.87
CA ASN A 156 6.37 1.60 -22.34
C ASN A 156 6.60 3.05 -22.75
N LEU A 157 7.45 3.79 -22.04
CA LEU A 157 7.91 5.12 -22.39
C LEU A 157 8.84 5.11 -23.62
N SER A 158 8.90 3.99 -24.34
CA SER A 158 9.77 3.78 -25.51
C SER A 158 9.08 4.04 -26.84
N GLU A 159 7.86 4.55 -26.87
CA GLU A 159 7.17 5.00 -28.09
C GLU A 159 6.77 6.48 -27.98
N GLY A 160 7.76 7.36 -28.06
CA GLY A 160 7.60 8.81 -28.17
C GLY A 160 8.82 9.43 -28.81
#